data_7b7382e9acf8ee423d4fb7ec24a0beaf
#
_entry.id   7b7382e9acf8ee423d4fb7ec24a0beaf
#
_cell.length_a   1.000
_cell.length_b   1.000
_cell.length_c   1.000
_cell.angle_alpha   90.00
_cell.angle_beta   90.00
_cell.angle_gamma   90.00
#
_symmetry.space_group_name_H-M   'P 1'
#
loop_
_entity.id
_entity.type
_entity.pdbx_description
1 polymer ?
#
loop_
_entity_poly.entity_id
_entity_poly.type
_entity_poly.pdbx_seq_one_letter_code
_entity_poly.pdbx_strand_id
1 'polypeptide(L)'
;MSTEMSTTAGPVREAIERDAIGSRLWFYANYHCNLACAYCLTESAPDVARRVLDPDLMVELADQGRNLGFTSIGVTGGEPFLVPEMPELLGRLSELLPVVVLSNGTLFSGGRLERMRPLGERELRVQISLDRSEAVANDEMRGPENFRKVVEAIPKLVDLGIGVRIASTLAWVDDDDMATLCELHRSLGVPDEDHVVRGVVRRGRALTEGLGEPAGINELGPELTISADGAFWSPFGPTVVAGRVDTDLLVSRAVSPLSRPAEALAGLVTGSGSAGPTDDRFT
;
A
#
# COMPACT_ATOMS: atom_id res chain seq x y z
N MET A 1 -31.83 28.13 24.54
CA MET A 1 -31.89 27.82 23.10
C MET A 1 -30.46 27.55 22.64
N SER A 2 -30.04 26.30 22.69
CA SER A 2 -28.71 25.86 22.21
C SER A 2 -28.82 25.71 20.71
N THR A 3 -28.11 26.54 19.98
CA THR A 3 -27.97 26.40 18.52
C THR A 3 -27.04 25.21 18.26
N GLU A 4 -27.64 24.06 17.93
CA GLU A 4 -26.87 22.96 17.31
C GLU A 4 -26.31 23.47 15.99
N MET A 5 -25.03 23.74 15.99
CA MET A 5 -24.29 23.89 14.74
C MET A 5 -24.30 22.53 14.05
N SER A 6 -25.23 22.34 13.11
CA SER A 6 -25.15 21.27 12.12
C SER A 6 -23.86 21.49 11.33
N THR A 7 -22.80 20.81 11.73
CA THR A 7 -21.59 20.68 10.90
C THR A 7 -21.98 19.80 9.71
N THR A 8 -22.37 20.44 8.61
CA THR A 8 -22.49 19.77 7.31
C THR A 8 -21.15 19.06 7.04
N ALA A 9 -21.19 17.75 6.92
CA ALA A 9 -19.99 16.97 6.57
C ALA A 9 -19.43 17.55 5.26
N GLY A 10 -18.12 17.82 5.22
CA GLY A 10 -17.50 18.34 4.01
C GLY A 10 -17.56 17.31 2.86
N PRO A 11 -17.40 17.74 1.60
CA PRO A 11 -17.61 16.89 0.41
C PRO A 11 -16.75 15.62 0.39
N VAL A 12 -15.57 15.66 0.98
CA VAL A 12 -14.67 14.50 1.12
C VAL A 12 -15.26 13.46 2.08
N ARG A 13 -15.70 13.90 3.26
CA ARG A 13 -16.33 13.01 4.25
C ARG A 13 -17.60 12.37 3.70
N GLU A 14 -18.44 13.13 3.02
CA GLU A 14 -19.65 12.60 2.38
C GLU A 14 -19.32 11.55 1.31
N ALA A 15 -18.25 11.76 0.54
CA ALA A 15 -17.81 10.81 -0.46
C ALA A 15 -17.28 9.50 0.16
N ILE A 16 -16.56 9.60 1.29
CA ILE A 16 -16.10 8.43 2.06
C ILE A 16 -17.31 7.68 2.68
N GLU A 17 -18.23 8.39 3.32
CA GLU A 17 -19.41 7.78 3.96
C GLU A 17 -20.35 7.07 2.98
N ARG A 18 -20.29 7.43 1.70
CA ARG A 18 -21.05 6.79 0.59
C ARG A 18 -20.23 5.74 -0.17
N ASP A 19 -19.05 5.38 0.29
CA ASP A 19 -18.12 4.50 -0.41
C ASP A 19 -17.79 4.94 -1.84
N ALA A 20 -17.96 6.24 -2.13
CA ALA A 20 -17.61 6.82 -3.42
C ALA A 20 -16.08 6.98 -3.59
N ILE A 21 -15.36 7.21 -2.49
CA ILE A 21 -13.89 7.13 -2.41
C ILE A 21 -13.51 6.28 -1.21
N GLY A 22 -12.38 5.59 -1.31
CA GLY A 22 -11.87 4.77 -0.22
C GLY A 22 -11.56 5.58 1.04
N SER A 23 -11.81 4.99 2.21
CA SER A 23 -11.56 5.61 3.52
C SER A 23 -10.09 5.55 3.96
N ARG A 24 -9.21 4.94 3.17
CA ARG A 24 -7.77 4.87 3.44
C ARG A 24 -7.02 5.94 2.67
N LEU A 25 -6.18 6.70 3.40
CA LEU A 25 -5.22 7.63 2.80
C LEU A 25 -3.90 6.88 2.55
N TRP A 26 -3.48 6.80 1.29
CA TRP A 26 -2.24 6.13 0.93
C TRP A 26 -1.07 7.11 0.80
N PHE A 27 0.10 6.68 1.30
CA PHE A 27 1.37 7.34 1.10
C PHE A 27 2.34 6.43 0.33
N TYR A 28 2.81 6.92 -0.79
CA TYR A 28 3.90 6.33 -1.56
C TYR A 28 5.22 6.89 -1.03
N ALA A 29 5.85 6.18 -0.08
CA ALA A 29 6.99 6.70 0.67
C ALA A 29 8.23 6.92 -0.22
N ASN A 30 8.45 6.05 -1.19
CA ASN A 30 9.59 6.12 -2.11
C ASN A 30 9.32 5.31 -3.39
N TYR A 31 10.24 5.43 -4.39
CA TYR A 31 10.16 4.64 -5.62
C TYR A 31 11.28 3.59 -5.74
N HIS A 32 12.38 3.71 -4.99
CA HIS A 32 13.47 2.72 -5.04
C HIS A 32 13.16 1.50 -4.18
N CYS A 33 13.70 0.35 -4.58
CA CYS A 33 13.52 -0.92 -3.92
C CYS A 33 14.84 -1.70 -3.94
N ASN A 34 15.04 -2.59 -2.99
CA ASN A 34 16.16 -3.54 -3.02
C ASN A 34 15.87 -4.81 -3.82
N LEU A 35 14.67 -4.92 -4.40
CA LEU A 35 14.23 -5.96 -5.32
C LEU A 35 13.79 -5.37 -6.65
N ALA A 36 13.65 -6.24 -7.67
CA ALA A 36 13.17 -5.90 -9.01
C ALA A 36 12.14 -6.93 -9.48
N CYS A 37 11.04 -7.09 -8.73
CA CYS A 37 10.00 -8.09 -9.00
C CYS A 37 9.43 -7.95 -10.42
N ALA A 38 9.16 -9.09 -11.10
CA ALA A 38 8.69 -9.13 -12.49
C ALA A 38 7.37 -8.37 -12.72
N TYR A 39 6.47 -8.36 -11.74
CA TYR A 39 5.17 -7.69 -11.82
C TYR A 39 5.11 -6.31 -11.14
N CYS A 40 6.26 -5.68 -10.85
CA CYS A 40 6.29 -4.43 -10.11
C CYS A 40 5.56 -3.30 -10.85
N LEU A 41 4.58 -2.69 -10.19
CA LEU A 41 3.76 -1.60 -10.73
C LEU A 41 4.56 -0.33 -11.05
N THR A 42 5.66 -0.10 -10.30
CA THR A 42 6.44 1.14 -10.36
C THR A 42 7.81 0.97 -10.98
N GLU A 43 8.09 -0.19 -11.59
CA GLU A 43 9.43 -0.53 -12.07
C GLU A 43 10.53 -0.31 -11.01
N SER A 44 10.16 -0.38 -9.72
CA SER A 44 11.11 -0.20 -8.63
C SER A 44 12.26 -1.20 -8.72
N ALA A 45 13.46 -0.72 -8.43
CA ALA A 45 14.69 -1.50 -8.48
C ALA A 45 15.80 -0.82 -7.65
N PRO A 46 16.94 -1.47 -7.39
CA PRO A 46 18.05 -0.89 -6.64
C PRO A 46 18.70 0.35 -7.26
N ASP A 47 18.60 0.49 -8.57
CA ASP A 47 19.18 1.58 -9.38
C ASP A 47 18.19 2.71 -9.70
N VAL A 48 16.92 2.59 -9.26
CA VAL A 48 15.93 3.65 -9.44
C VAL A 48 16.26 4.85 -8.57
N ALA A 49 16.04 6.05 -9.11
CA ALA A 49 16.30 7.30 -8.40
C ALA A 49 15.55 7.37 -7.06
N ARG A 50 16.25 7.80 -6.03
CA ARG A 50 15.70 7.96 -4.69
C ARG A 50 14.82 9.21 -4.64
N ARG A 51 13.53 9.04 -4.91
CA ARG A 51 12.49 10.02 -4.64
C ARG A 51 11.75 9.58 -3.40
N VAL A 52 11.82 10.37 -2.36
CA VAL A 52 11.24 10.08 -1.05
C VAL A 52 10.22 11.16 -0.73
N LEU A 53 9.04 10.75 -0.31
CA LEU A 53 8.06 11.66 0.27
C LEU A 53 8.55 12.03 1.68
N ASP A 54 8.56 13.32 1.98
CA ASP A 54 9.04 13.83 3.26
C ASP A 54 8.24 13.24 4.43
N PRO A 55 8.90 12.60 5.44
CA PRO A 55 8.22 11.97 6.57
C PRO A 55 7.41 12.95 7.43
N ASP A 56 7.87 14.19 7.61
CA ASP A 56 7.13 15.19 8.39
C ASP A 56 5.88 15.65 7.64
N LEU A 57 5.99 15.80 6.32
CA LEU A 57 4.83 16.07 5.47
C LEU A 57 3.82 14.92 5.51
N MET A 58 4.27 13.66 5.54
CA MET A 58 3.36 12.51 5.67
C MET A 58 2.53 12.60 6.97
N VAL A 59 3.15 12.96 8.09
CA VAL A 59 2.45 13.11 9.38
C VAL A 59 1.48 14.30 9.34
N GLU A 60 1.90 15.43 8.78
CA GLU A 60 1.03 16.59 8.61
C GLU A 60 -0.21 16.24 7.77
N LEU A 61 -0.03 15.59 6.63
CA LEU A 61 -1.12 15.19 5.75
C LEU A 61 -2.02 14.11 6.38
N ALA A 62 -1.46 13.21 7.19
CA ALA A 62 -2.22 12.21 7.94
C ALA A 62 -3.17 12.86 8.96
N ASP A 63 -2.72 13.89 9.70
CA ASP A 63 -3.57 14.64 10.62
C ASP A 63 -4.67 15.42 9.87
N GLN A 64 -4.33 16.05 8.74
CA GLN A 64 -5.33 16.65 7.86
C GLN A 64 -6.34 15.62 7.35
N GLY A 65 -5.87 14.42 6.98
CA GLY A 65 -6.70 13.31 6.48
C GLY A 65 -7.71 12.83 7.53
N ARG A 66 -7.26 12.64 8.77
CA ARG A 66 -8.16 12.32 9.90
C ARG A 66 -9.29 13.35 10.03
N ASN A 67 -8.97 14.63 9.93
CA ASN A 67 -9.95 15.71 10.00
C ASN A 67 -10.92 15.73 8.80
N LEU A 68 -10.47 15.28 7.63
CA LEU A 68 -11.31 15.13 6.43
C LEU A 68 -12.20 13.89 6.43
N GLY A 69 -11.97 12.92 7.33
CA GLY A 69 -12.80 11.73 7.49
C GLY A 69 -12.14 10.42 7.03
N PHE A 70 -10.85 10.44 6.63
CA PHE A 70 -10.11 9.20 6.43
C PHE A 70 -10.00 8.44 7.75
N THR A 71 -10.11 7.10 7.68
CA THR A 71 -10.18 6.23 8.87
C THR A 71 -8.95 5.33 9.02
N SER A 72 -8.10 5.25 8.02
CA SER A 72 -6.87 4.48 8.07
C SER A 72 -5.80 5.05 7.13
N ILE A 73 -4.55 4.64 7.35
CA ILE A 73 -3.40 5.02 6.54
C ILE A 73 -2.82 3.77 5.89
N GLY A 74 -2.50 3.86 4.60
CA GLY A 74 -1.68 2.90 3.89
C GLY A 74 -0.31 3.51 3.58
N VAL A 75 0.76 2.78 3.83
CA VAL A 75 2.12 3.16 3.44
C VAL A 75 2.65 2.13 2.46
N THR A 76 3.08 2.57 1.30
CA THR A 76 3.63 1.72 0.24
C THR A 76 4.78 2.43 -0.47
N GLY A 77 5.19 1.93 -1.62
CA GLY A 77 6.25 2.53 -2.43
C GLY A 77 7.02 1.45 -3.21
N GLY A 78 8.31 1.67 -3.44
CA GLY A 78 9.23 0.63 -3.82
C GLY A 78 9.43 -0.34 -2.65
N GLU A 79 10.30 0.03 -1.71
CA GLU A 79 10.38 -0.61 -0.39
C GLU A 79 10.42 0.48 0.69
N PRO A 80 9.34 0.66 1.47
CA PRO A 80 9.28 1.70 2.49
C PRO A 80 10.40 1.61 3.53
N PHE A 81 10.81 0.42 3.92
CA PHE A 81 11.86 0.22 4.93
C PHE A 81 13.28 0.52 4.42
N LEU A 82 13.45 0.99 3.18
CA LEU A 82 14.68 1.65 2.74
C LEU A 82 14.75 3.12 3.17
N VAL A 83 13.65 3.70 3.61
CA VAL A 83 13.62 4.99 4.32
C VAL A 83 14.08 4.71 5.77
N PRO A 84 15.22 5.28 6.21
CA PRO A 84 15.82 4.92 7.50
C PRO A 84 14.89 5.19 8.69
N GLU A 85 14.10 6.25 8.63
CA GLU A 85 13.17 6.72 9.66
C GLU A 85 11.82 5.99 9.66
N MET A 86 11.62 5.00 8.79
CA MET A 86 10.31 4.35 8.62
C MET A 86 9.71 3.80 9.91
N PRO A 87 10.44 3.08 10.79
CA PRO A 87 9.85 2.60 12.05
C PRO A 87 9.29 3.73 12.92
N GLU A 88 10.02 4.84 13.07
CA GLU A 88 9.60 6.00 13.86
C GLU A 88 8.43 6.73 13.20
N LEU A 89 8.45 6.85 11.88
CA LEU A 89 7.36 7.41 11.10
C LEU A 89 6.07 6.59 11.30
N LEU A 90 6.13 5.27 11.21
CA LEU A 90 4.98 4.39 11.45
C LEU A 90 4.45 4.55 12.88
N GLY A 91 5.32 4.75 13.86
CA GLY A 91 4.92 5.08 15.24
C GLY A 91 4.11 6.38 15.31
N ARG A 92 4.58 7.45 14.68
CA ARG A 92 3.88 8.76 14.61
C ARG A 92 2.54 8.67 13.88
N LEU A 93 2.50 7.95 12.74
CA LEU A 93 1.28 7.76 11.96
C LEU A 93 0.23 6.95 12.74
N SER A 94 0.65 5.89 13.45
CA SER A 94 -0.24 5.04 14.25
C SER A 94 -0.81 5.73 15.50
N GLU A 95 -0.29 6.87 15.89
CA GLU A 95 -0.90 7.75 16.90
C GLU A 95 -2.11 8.53 16.35
N LEU A 96 -2.19 8.67 15.04
CA LEU A 96 -3.26 9.41 14.37
C LEU A 96 -4.39 8.50 13.90
N LEU A 97 -4.07 7.42 13.21
CA LEU A 97 -4.99 6.46 12.59
C LEU A 97 -4.36 5.06 12.51
N PRO A 98 -5.15 3.99 12.42
CA PRO A 98 -4.67 2.65 12.09
C PRO A 98 -3.82 2.64 10.81
N VAL A 99 -2.70 1.92 10.83
CA VAL A 99 -1.73 1.90 9.71
C VAL A 99 -1.57 0.51 9.14
N VAL A 100 -1.54 0.39 7.82
CA VAL A 100 -0.99 -0.76 7.11
C VAL A 100 0.22 -0.33 6.29
N VAL A 101 1.35 -0.99 6.47
CA VAL A 101 2.55 -0.78 5.64
C VAL A 101 2.83 -2.00 4.78
N LEU A 102 3.01 -1.79 3.48
CA LEU A 102 3.33 -2.83 2.52
C LEU A 102 4.85 -2.96 2.39
N SER A 103 5.37 -4.16 2.51
CA SER A 103 6.81 -4.44 2.43
C SER A 103 7.10 -5.74 1.69
N ASN A 104 8.27 -5.81 1.06
CA ASN A 104 8.77 -7.06 0.52
C ASN A 104 9.33 -8.02 1.60
N GLY A 105 9.36 -7.61 2.86
CA GLY A 105 9.72 -8.43 4.01
C GLY A 105 11.21 -8.72 4.20
N THR A 106 12.08 -8.34 3.26
CA THR A 106 13.50 -8.79 3.26
C THR A 106 14.41 -8.04 4.22
N LEU A 107 13.92 -6.97 4.83
CA LEU A 107 14.75 -6.04 5.61
C LEU A 107 14.58 -6.18 7.14
N PHE A 108 13.73 -7.08 7.62
CA PHE A 108 13.46 -7.26 9.06
C PHE A 108 14.48 -8.17 9.75
N SER A 109 15.68 -7.63 9.94
CA SER A 109 16.76 -8.29 10.67
C SER A 109 17.60 -7.27 11.43
N GLY A 110 18.34 -7.74 12.46
CA GLY A 110 19.26 -6.90 13.23
C GLY A 110 18.61 -5.63 13.79
N GLY A 111 19.32 -4.52 13.70
CA GLY A 111 18.87 -3.25 14.26
C GLY A 111 17.54 -2.71 13.69
N ARG A 112 17.17 -3.06 12.44
CA ARG A 112 15.87 -2.64 11.88
C ARG A 112 14.72 -3.38 12.55
N LEU A 113 14.85 -4.67 12.79
CA LEU A 113 13.86 -5.46 13.53
C LEU A 113 13.69 -4.93 14.96
N GLU A 114 14.79 -4.61 15.64
CA GLU A 114 14.73 -4.05 16.99
C GLU A 114 13.99 -2.70 17.05
N ARG A 115 14.12 -1.86 16.03
CA ARG A 115 13.37 -0.58 15.93
C ARG A 115 11.87 -0.79 15.69
N MET A 116 11.44 -1.97 15.27
CA MET A 116 10.02 -2.32 15.18
C MET A 116 9.39 -2.66 16.52
N ARG A 117 10.18 -3.05 17.52
CA ARG A 117 9.69 -3.50 18.84
C ARG A 117 8.69 -2.54 19.51
N PRO A 118 8.88 -1.20 19.53
CA PRO A 118 7.91 -0.28 20.13
C PRO A 118 6.56 -0.23 19.43
N LEU A 119 6.44 -0.84 18.26
CA LEU A 119 5.22 -0.82 17.44
C LEU A 119 4.28 -2.00 17.70
N GLY A 120 4.70 -3.00 18.50
CA GLY A 120 3.92 -4.22 18.76
C GLY A 120 2.58 -3.99 19.46
N GLU A 121 2.42 -2.88 20.18
CA GLU A 121 1.15 -2.51 20.84
C GLU A 121 0.33 -1.45 20.07
N ARG A 122 0.78 -1.10 18.85
CA ARG A 122 0.12 -0.09 18.04
C ARG A 122 -0.89 -0.71 17.06
N GLU A 123 -1.86 0.08 16.64
CA GLU A 123 -2.76 -0.30 15.54
C GLU A 123 -2.01 -0.25 14.19
N LEU A 124 -1.04 -1.14 14.06
CA LEU A 124 -0.16 -1.29 12.91
C LEU A 124 -0.20 -2.72 12.39
N ARG A 125 -0.33 -2.85 11.07
CA ARG A 125 -0.13 -4.10 10.34
C ARG A 125 1.00 -3.97 9.34
N VAL A 126 1.88 -4.97 9.28
CA VAL A 126 2.86 -5.11 8.22
C VAL A 126 2.34 -6.13 7.21
N GLN A 127 1.98 -5.66 6.01
CA GLN A 127 1.61 -6.55 4.93
C GLN A 127 2.87 -6.97 4.17
N ILE A 128 3.19 -8.25 4.21
CA ILE A 128 4.38 -8.83 3.58
C ILE A 128 3.96 -9.57 2.32
N SER A 129 4.71 -9.36 1.26
CA SER A 129 4.48 -10.06 0.00
C SER A 129 5.19 -11.42 -0.03
N LEU A 130 4.42 -12.49 -0.22
CA LEU A 130 4.90 -13.86 -0.38
C LEU A 130 3.97 -14.58 -1.36
N ASP A 131 4.48 -14.95 -2.53
CA ASP A 131 3.64 -15.35 -3.66
C ASP A 131 3.52 -16.86 -3.83
N ARG A 132 4.51 -17.63 -3.35
CA ARG A 132 4.55 -19.10 -3.50
C ARG A 132 5.05 -19.75 -2.23
N SER A 133 4.65 -21.00 -2.01
CA SER A 133 5.14 -21.84 -0.91
C SER A 133 6.54 -22.41 -1.19
N GLU A 134 6.99 -22.40 -2.44
CA GLU A 134 8.27 -22.94 -2.88
C GLU A 134 9.28 -21.81 -3.16
N ALA A 135 10.50 -21.94 -2.59
CA ALA A 135 11.54 -20.90 -2.68
C ALA A 135 11.90 -20.54 -4.11
N VAL A 136 12.05 -21.54 -4.98
CA VAL A 136 12.46 -21.31 -6.38
C VAL A 136 11.38 -20.52 -7.11
N ALA A 137 10.13 -20.95 -7.03
CA ALA A 137 9.01 -20.31 -7.72
C ALA A 137 8.74 -18.88 -7.19
N ASN A 138 8.90 -18.66 -5.88
CA ASN A 138 8.77 -17.32 -5.29
C ASN A 138 9.91 -16.40 -5.74
N ASP A 139 11.14 -16.88 -5.70
CA ASP A 139 12.33 -16.08 -6.00
C ASP A 139 12.45 -15.75 -7.47
N GLU A 140 11.91 -16.59 -8.36
CA GLU A 140 11.79 -16.32 -9.80
C GLU A 140 11.01 -15.03 -10.08
N MET A 141 9.96 -14.78 -9.34
CA MET A 141 9.11 -13.58 -9.50
C MET A 141 9.62 -12.37 -8.71
N ARG A 142 10.22 -12.61 -7.56
CA ARG A 142 10.54 -11.53 -6.60
C ARG A 142 12.03 -11.21 -6.49
N GLY A 143 12.88 -12.16 -6.86
CA GLY A 143 14.33 -12.04 -6.78
C GLY A 143 14.95 -12.99 -5.75
N PRO A 144 16.26 -13.26 -5.89
CA PRO A 144 16.96 -14.30 -5.16
C PRO A 144 16.93 -14.06 -3.65
N GLU A 145 16.82 -15.16 -2.89
CA GLU A 145 16.76 -15.19 -1.43
C GLU A 145 15.55 -14.44 -0.80
N ASN A 146 14.58 -13.98 -1.59
CA ASN A 146 13.39 -13.33 -1.05
C ASN A 146 12.63 -14.27 -0.13
N PHE A 147 12.31 -15.49 -0.61
CA PHE A 147 11.57 -16.49 0.16
C PHE A 147 12.21 -16.74 1.53
N ARG A 148 13.50 -17.09 1.57
CA ARG A 148 14.22 -17.37 2.81
C ARG A 148 14.14 -16.20 3.80
N LYS A 149 14.40 -14.98 3.33
CA LYS A 149 14.37 -13.77 4.17
C LYS A 149 12.98 -13.50 4.74
N VAL A 150 11.94 -13.71 3.93
CA VAL A 150 10.54 -13.47 4.30
C VAL A 150 10.07 -14.48 5.35
N VAL A 151 10.30 -15.78 5.13
CA VAL A 151 9.89 -16.81 6.09
C VAL A 151 10.65 -16.72 7.40
N GLU A 152 11.87 -16.18 7.40
CA GLU A 152 12.62 -15.88 8.61
C GLU A 152 12.14 -14.62 9.34
N ALA A 153 11.58 -13.66 8.63
CA ALA A 153 11.17 -12.36 9.16
C ALA A 153 9.78 -12.40 9.79
N ILE A 154 8.82 -13.11 9.18
CA ILE A 154 7.42 -13.13 9.62
C ILE A 154 7.28 -13.56 11.07
N PRO A 155 7.79 -14.72 11.54
CA PRO A 155 7.66 -15.11 12.93
C PRO A 155 8.26 -14.10 13.90
N LYS A 156 9.37 -13.46 13.54
CA LYS A 156 10.01 -12.44 14.38
C LYS A 156 9.16 -11.20 14.57
N LEU A 157 8.41 -10.78 13.54
CA LEU A 157 7.45 -9.67 13.64
C LEU A 157 6.24 -10.07 14.49
N VAL A 158 5.73 -11.29 14.32
CA VAL A 158 4.64 -11.85 15.13
C VAL A 158 5.08 -11.91 16.61
N ASP A 159 6.29 -12.37 16.89
CA ASP A 159 6.87 -12.44 18.26
C ASP A 159 7.02 -11.04 18.91
N LEU A 160 7.14 -9.99 18.11
CA LEU A 160 7.14 -8.60 18.59
C LEU A 160 5.73 -8.06 18.87
N GLY A 161 4.66 -8.85 18.64
CA GLY A 161 3.28 -8.42 18.77
C GLY A 161 2.77 -7.59 17.59
N ILE A 162 3.53 -7.50 16.50
CA ILE A 162 3.12 -6.75 15.30
C ILE A 162 2.14 -7.60 14.48
N GLY A 163 1.00 -7.01 14.13
CA GLY A 163 0.06 -7.65 13.21
C GLY A 163 0.72 -7.87 11.84
N VAL A 164 0.80 -9.13 11.40
CA VAL A 164 1.33 -9.48 10.07
C VAL A 164 0.18 -9.94 9.19
N ARG A 165 0.16 -9.42 7.96
CA ARG A 165 -0.72 -9.85 6.88
C ARG A 165 0.14 -10.31 5.71
N ILE A 166 -0.24 -11.36 5.03
CA ILE A 166 0.48 -11.83 3.84
C ILE A 166 -0.34 -11.46 2.60
N ALA A 167 0.32 -10.90 1.59
CA ALA A 167 -0.26 -10.65 0.28
C ALA A 167 0.45 -11.48 -0.76
N SER A 168 -0.32 -12.30 -1.49
CA SER A 168 0.16 -13.08 -2.62
C SER A 168 -0.34 -12.46 -3.91
N THR A 169 0.59 -12.09 -4.79
CA THR A 169 0.29 -11.55 -6.12
C THR A 169 0.45 -12.66 -7.14
N LEU A 170 -0.65 -13.10 -7.72
CA LEU A 170 -0.70 -14.33 -8.48
C LEU A 170 -1.19 -14.05 -9.91
N ALA A 171 -0.36 -14.40 -10.89
CA ALA A 171 -0.78 -14.43 -12.29
C ALA A 171 -1.65 -15.66 -12.58
N TRP A 172 -1.32 -16.79 -11.95
CA TRP A 172 -2.04 -18.08 -12.00
C TRP A 172 -1.70 -18.87 -10.74
N VAL A 173 -2.70 -19.45 -10.12
CA VAL A 173 -2.55 -20.41 -9.01
C VAL A 173 -3.60 -21.47 -9.17
N ASP A 174 -3.21 -22.72 -9.01
CA ASP A 174 -4.16 -23.79 -8.81
C ASP A 174 -4.54 -23.95 -7.33
N ASP A 175 -5.58 -24.73 -7.07
CA ASP A 175 -6.10 -24.90 -5.71
C ASP A 175 -5.10 -25.61 -4.79
N ASP A 176 -4.25 -26.49 -5.32
CA ASP A 176 -3.25 -27.25 -4.54
C ASP A 176 -2.10 -26.33 -4.10
N ASP A 177 -1.62 -25.45 -4.97
CA ASP A 177 -0.63 -24.42 -4.64
C ASP A 177 -1.17 -23.46 -3.56
N MET A 178 -2.44 -23.08 -3.66
CA MET A 178 -3.09 -22.20 -2.68
C MET A 178 -3.20 -22.88 -1.32
N ALA A 179 -3.60 -24.14 -1.27
CA ALA A 179 -3.70 -24.89 -0.01
C ALA A 179 -2.34 -24.96 0.71
N THR A 180 -1.28 -25.29 -0.05
CA THR A 180 0.09 -25.37 0.46
C THR A 180 0.60 -24.00 0.95
N LEU A 181 0.26 -22.93 0.24
CA LEU A 181 0.60 -21.56 0.63
C LEU A 181 -0.10 -21.16 1.94
N CYS A 182 -1.38 -21.47 2.10
CA CYS A 182 -2.11 -21.25 3.35
C CYS A 182 -1.54 -22.07 4.52
N GLU A 183 -1.10 -23.30 4.30
CA GLU A 183 -0.42 -24.10 5.32
C GLU A 183 0.90 -23.44 5.77
N LEU A 184 1.69 -22.96 4.82
CA LEU A 184 2.90 -22.22 5.12
C LEU A 184 2.59 -20.96 5.97
N HIS A 185 1.60 -20.16 5.60
CA HIS A 185 1.24 -18.94 6.33
C HIS A 185 0.86 -19.25 7.79
N ARG A 186 0.02 -20.27 8.01
CA ARG A 186 -0.32 -20.73 9.37
C ARG A 186 0.89 -21.18 10.17
N SER A 187 1.84 -21.88 9.52
CA SER A 187 3.08 -22.31 10.16
C SER A 187 3.99 -21.14 10.58
N LEU A 188 3.86 -19.99 9.91
CA LEU A 188 4.56 -18.74 10.22
C LEU A 188 3.83 -17.89 11.28
N GLY A 189 2.68 -18.34 11.78
CA GLY A 189 1.88 -17.61 12.76
C GLY A 189 0.91 -16.60 12.18
N VAL A 190 0.61 -16.68 10.87
CA VAL A 190 -0.36 -15.80 10.19
C VAL A 190 -1.63 -16.60 9.89
N PRO A 191 -2.80 -16.20 10.44
CA PRO A 191 -4.05 -16.90 10.21
C PRO A 191 -4.61 -16.63 8.79
N ASP A 192 -5.54 -17.49 8.35
CA ASP A 192 -6.07 -17.44 6.99
C ASP A 192 -6.78 -16.12 6.65
N GLU A 193 -7.45 -15.48 7.62
CA GLU A 193 -8.09 -14.18 7.47
C GLU A 193 -7.10 -13.02 7.21
N ASP A 194 -5.84 -13.20 7.54
CA ASP A 194 -4.76 -12.25 7.26
C ASP A 194 -3.97 -12.63 5.98
N HIS A 195 -4.54 -13.46 5.11
CA HIS A 195 -4.02 -13.72 3.78
C HIS A 195 -4.88 -13.03 2.71
N VAL A 196 -4.22 -12.23 1.87
CA VAL A 196 -4.84 -11.51 0.74
C VAL A 196 -4.26 -12.01 -0.57
N VAL A 197 -5.12 -12.43 -1.47
CA VAL A 197 -4.73 -12.82 -2.83
C VAL A 197 -5.09 -11.69 -3.78
N ARG A 198 -4.17 -11.31 -4.65
CA ARG A 198 -4.35 -10.24 -5.64
C ARG A 198 -3.95 -10.70 -7.03
N GLY A 199 -4.70 -10.28 -8.04
CA GLY A 199 -4.29 -10.39 -9.42
C GLY A 199 -3.12 -9.46 -9.76
N VAL A 200 -2.39 -9.77 -10.82
CA VAL A 200 -1.39 -8.87 -11.39
C VAL A 200 -2.08 -7.81 -12.22
N VAL A 201 -1.91 -6.54 -11.86
CA VAL A 201 -2.35 -5.40 -12.68
C VAL A 201 -1.24 -5.09 -13.69
N ARG A 202 -1.61 -5.03 -14.98
CA ARG A 202 -0.68 -4.80 -16.10
C ARG A 202 -0.25 -3.33 -16.17
N ARG A 203 0.63 -2.93 -15.24
CA ARG A 203 1.23 -1.59 -15.15
C ARG A 203 2.71 -1.72 -14.81
N GLY A 204 3.51 -0.68 -15.08
CA GLY A 204 4.94 -0.68 -14.80
C GLY A 204 5.66 -1.87 -15.46
N ARG A 205 6.49 -2.60 -14.71
CA ARG A 205 7.24 -3.75 -15.23
C ARG A 205 6.32 -4.90 -15.68
N ALA A 206 5.19 -5.11 -15.02
CA ALA A 206 4.21 -6.11 -15.45
C ALA A 206 3.74 -5.87 -16.91
N LEU A 207 3.67 -4.61 -17.35
CA LEU A 207 3.33 -4.27 -18.74
C LEU A 207 4.42 -4.72 -19.71
N THR A 208 5.69 -4.49 -19.39
CA THR A 208 6.83 -4.88 -20.26
C THR A 208 7.07 -6.39 -20.26
N GLU A 209 6.80 -7.05 -19.15
CA GLU A 209 6.89 -8.52 -19.02
C GLU A 209 5.63 -9.25 -19.53
N GLY A 210 4.59 -8.54 -19.97
CA GLY A 210 3.36 -9.14 -20.48
C GLY A 210 2.55 -9.87 -19.42
N LEU A 211 2.70 -9.49 -18.14
CA LEU A 211 2.04 -10.14 -17.01
C LEU A 211 0.74 -9.42 -16.65
N GLY A 212 -0.23 -10.20 -16.14
CA GLY A 212 -1.47 -9.71 -15.55
C GLY A 212 -2.47 -9.16 -16.56
N GLU A 213 -3.53 -8.55 -16.04
CA GLU A 213 -4.63 -8.02 -16.81
C GLU A 213 -4.60 -6.50 -16.86
N PRO A 214 -4.98 -5.88 -18.01
CA PRO A 214 -5.18 -4.44 -18.07
C PRO A 214 -6.27 -4.03 -17.08
N ALA A 215 -6.02 -2.96 -16.33
CA ALA A 215 -7.03 -2.34 -15.48
C ALA A 215 -7.15 -0.87 -15.83
N GLY A 216 -8.35 -0.44 -16.21
CA GLY A 216 -8.69 0.96 -16.44
C GLY A 216 -9.02 1.69 -15.14
N ILE A 217 -9.21 3.00 -15.20
CA ILE A 217 -9.52 3.84 -14.04
C ILE A 217 -10.79 3.39 -13.30
N ASN A 218 -11.75 2.82 -14.01
CA ASN A 218 -13.03 2.36 -13.45
C ASN A 218 -12.90 1.05 -12.65
N GLU A 219 -11.82 0.29 -12.85
CA GLU A 219 -11.53 -0.98 -12.17
C GLU A 219 -10.58 -0.77 -11.00
N LEU A 220 -9.90 0.40 -10.97
CA LEU A 220 -9.04 0.81 -9.88
C LEU A 220 -9.82 1.73 -8.95
N GLY A 221 -10.20 1.23 -7.78
CA GLY A 221 -10.96 1.99 -6.79
C GLY A 221 -10.32 3.36 -6.50
N PRO A 222 -11.13 4.42 -6.34
CA PRO A 222 -10.62 5.76 -6.04
C PRO A 222 -10.17 5.83 -4.57
N GLU A 223 -8.88 5.62 -4.34
CA GLU A 223 -8.23 5.76 -3.02
C GLU A 223 -7.13 6.82 -3.09
N LEU A 224 -7.32 7.96 -2.44
CA LEU A 224 -6.36 9.06 -2.48
C LEU A 224 -4.96 8.60 -2.10
N THR A 225 -4.02 8.76 -3.04
CA THR A 225 -2.64 8.33 -2.88
C THR A 225 -1.70 9.50 -3.07
N ILE A 226 -0.88 9.78 -2.06
CA ILE A 226 0.09 10.88 -2.05
C ILE A 226 1.50 10.32 -2.29
N SER A 227 2.23 10.93 -3.20
CA SER A 227 3.64 10.64 -3.46
C SER A 227 4.47 11.93 -3.54
N ALA A 228 5.77 11.82 -3.69
CA ALA A 228 6.66 12.96 -3.92
C ALA A 228 6.35 13.73 -5.24
N ASP A 229 5.60 13.12 -6.17
CA ASP A 229 5.29 13.70 -7.48
C ASP A 229 3.86 14.25 -7.58
N GLY A 230 3.03 14.04 -6.55
CA GLY A 230 1.65 14.53 -6.52
C GLY A 230 0.68 13.57 -5.84
N ALA A 231 -0.60 13.87 -6.00
CA ALA A 231 -1.72 13.07 -5.52
C ALA A 231 -2.35 12.31 -6.69
N PHE A 232 -2.60 11.03 -6.49
CA PHE A 232 -3.08 10.09 -7.50
C PHE A 232 -4.44 9.51 -7.11
N TRP A 233 -5.16 9.00 -8.11
CA TRP A 233 -6.46 8.37 -7.99
C TRP A 233 -6.47 7.14 -7.09
N SER A 234 -5.38 6.35 -7.12
CA SER A 234 -5.34 5.05 -6.45
C SER A 234 -3.88 4.67 -6.14
N PRO A 235 -3.61 3.72 -5.22
CA PRO A 235 -2.26 3.23 -4.96
C PRO A 235 -1.59 2.55 -6.17
N PHE A 236 -2.34 2.26 -7.22
CA PHE A 236 -1.81 1.80 -8.51
C PHE A 236 -1.36 2.95 -9.43
N GLY A 237 -1.64 4.21 -9.03
CA GLY A 237 -1.39 5.39 -9.84
C GLY A 237 0.08 5.80 -9.96
N PRO A 238 0.88 5.85 -8.88
CA PRO A 238 2.26 6.28 -8.95
C PRO A 238 3.17 5.29 -9.68
N THR A 239 2.91 5.02 -10.94
CA THR A 239 3.68 4.12 -11.81
C THR A 239 4.88 4.84 -12.41
N VAL A 240 6.03 4.17 -12.50
CA VAL A 240 7.20 4.67 -13.22
C VAL A 240 7.39 3.82 -14.47
N VAL A 241 7.52 4.47 -15.61
CA VAL A 241 7.79 3.83 -16.90
C VAL A 241 8.99 4.51 -17.54
N ALA A 242 10.02 3.78 -17.88
CA ALA A 242 11.26 4.30 -18.43
C ALA A 242 11.83 5.48 -17.63
N GLY A 243 11.84 5.37 -16.29
CA GLY A 243 12.37 6.37 -15.37
C GLY A 243 11.49 7.62 -15.18
N ARG A 244 10.31 7.68 -15.79
CA ARG A 244 9.36 8.79 -15.65
C ARG A 244 8.10 8.34 -14.93
N VAL A 245 7.60 9.20 -14.04
CA VAL A 245 6.29 8.96 -13.39
C VAL A 245 5.19 9.12 -14.42
N ASP A 246 4.38 8.08 -14.56
CA ASP A 246 3.15 8.12 -15.34
C ASP A 246 2.13 9.03 -14.65
N THR A 247 1.38 9.79 -15.42
CA THR A 247 0.43 10.77 -14.92
C THR A 247 -1.01 10.50 -15.35
N ASP A 248 -1.29 9.32 -15.88
CA ASP A 248 -2.62 8.92 -16.30
C ASP A 248 -3.65 8.92 -15.16
N LEU A 249 -3.20 8.62 -13.92
CA LEU A 249 -4.02 8.64 -12.71
C LEU A 249 -3.68 9.81 -11.77
N LEU A 250 -3.00 10.84 -12.25
CA LEU A 250 -2.68 12.02 -11.47
C LEU A 250 -3.91 12.90 -11.27
N VAL A 251 -4.28 13.14 -10.01
CA VAL A 251 -5.39 14.03 -9.62
C VAL A 251 -4.90 15.46 -9.43
N SER A 252 -3.73 15.63 -8.79
CA SER A 252 -3.17 16.94 -8.49
C SER A 252 -1.65 16.89 -8.32
N ARG A 253 -0.95 17.92 -8.78
CA ARG A 253 0.48 18.11 -8.47
C ARG A 253 0.70 18.63 -7.05
N ALA A 254 -0.26 19.40 -6.51
CA ALA A 254 -0.18 19.90 -5.16
C ALA A 254 -0.78 18.87 -4.19
N VAL A 255 -0.03 18.54 -3.13
CA VAL A 255 -0.45 17.57 -2.10
C VAL A 255 -0.85 18.25 -0.79
N SER A 256 -0.40 19.48 -0.56
CA SER A 256 -0.75 20.28 0.64
C SER A 256 -1.41 21.59 0.21
N PRO A 257 -2.49 22.04 0.89
CA PRO A 257 -3.22 21.31 1.93
C PRO A 257 -3.96 20.09 1.34
N LEU A 258 -4.09 19.01 2.12
CA LEU A 258 -4.67 17.74 1.66
C LEU A 258 -6.12 17.88 1.16
N SER A 259 -6.88 18.86 1.68
CA SER A 259 -8.25 19.15 1.21
C SER A 259 -8.31 19.35 -0.30
N ARG A 260 -7.29 19.99 -0.88
CA ARG A 260 -7.27 20.30 -2.33
C ARG A 260 -7.31 19.05 -3.21
N PRO A 261 -6.38 18.07 -3.10
CA PRO A 261 -6.46 16.84 -3.88
C PRO A 261 -7.61 15.93 -3.45
N ALA A 262 -8.01 15.92 -2.18
CA ALA A 262 -9.11 15.10 -1.69
C ALA A 262 -10.46 15.58 -2.27
N GLU A 263 -10.72 16.87 -2.29
CA GLU A 263 -11.91 17.48 -2.90
C GLU A 263 -11.92 17.28 -4.43
N ALA A 264 -10.74 17.37 -5.08
CA ALA A 264 -10.62 17.10 -6.49
C ALA A 264 -10.99 15.64 -6.82
N LEU A 265 -10.49 14.66 -6.03
CA LEU A 265 -10.84 13.25 -6.18
C LEU A 265 -12.35 13.03 -5.97
N ALA A 266 -12.91 13.55 -4.87
CA ALA A 266 -14.34 13.44 -4.58
C ALA A 266 -15.20 14.05 -5.72
N GLY A 267 -14.81 15.20 -6.27
CA GLY A 267 -15.48 15.85 -7.38
C GLY A 267 -15.45 15.04 -8.68
N LEU A 268 -14.33 14.39 -8.99
CA LEU A 268 -14.20 13.51 -10.15
C LEU A 268 -15.15 12.30 -10.09
N VAL A 269 -15.30 11.72 -8.90
CA VAL A 269 -16.17 10.54 -8.70
C VAL A 269 -17.66 10.94 -8.70
N THR A 270 -18.02 12.03 -8.04
CA THR A 270 -19.41 12.47 -7.95
C THR A 270 -19.91 13.14 -9.22
N GLY A 271 -19.02 13.71 -10.03
CA GLY A 271 -19.35 14.34 -11.32
C GLY A 271 -19.49 13.38 -12.50
N SER A 272 -18.85 12.20 -12.45
CA SER A 272 -19.02 11.10 -13.40
C SER A 272 -20.07 10.14 -12.86
N GLY A 273 -21.33 10.22 -13.33
CA GLY A 273 -22.43 9.41 -12.84
C GLY A 273 -22.08 7.93 -12.68
N SER A 274 -22.36 7.41 -11.50
CA SER A 274 -22.36 6.00 -11.06
C SER A 274 -21.18 5.13 -11.53
N ALA A 275 -20.08 5.14 -10.80
CA ALA A 275 -19.17 4.00 -10.76
C ALA A 275 -19.91 2.84 -10.03
N GLY A 276 -20.04 1.69 -10.71
CA GLY A 276 -20.54 0.47 -10.09
C GLY A 276 -19.61 -0.02 -8.98
N PRO A 277 -20.02 -1.08 -8.23
CA PRO A 277 -19.29 -1.56 -7.07
C PRO A 277 -17.83 -1.88 -7.42
N THR A 278 -16.91 -1.40 -6.61
CA THR A 278 -15.48 -1.71 -6.70
C THR A 278 -15.28 -3.21 -6.63
N ASP A 279 -14.53 -3.75 -7.59
CA ASP A 279 -14.18 -5.17 -7.61
C ASP A 279 -13.16 -5.45 -6.48
N ASP A 280 -13.58 -6.15 -5.42
CA ASP A 280 -12.76 -6.48 -4.24
C ASP A 280 -11.48 -7.28 -4.56
N ARG A 281 -11.29 -7.69 -5.82
CA ARG A 281 -10.09 -8.43 -6.26
C ARG A 281 -8.79 -7.65 -6.17
N PHE A 282 -8.86 -6.33 -5.97
CA PHE A 282 -7.67 -5.46 -5.95
C PHE A 282 -7.44 -4.71 -4.61
N THR A 283 -8.30 -4.90 -3.61
CA THR A 283 -8.17 -4.24 -2.29
C THR A 283 -7.63 -5.13 -1.18
#